data_3fb329f4736102953008d7227999eb3f
#
_entry.id   3fb329f4736102953008d7227999eb3f
#
_cell.length_a   1.000
_cell.length_b   1.000
_cell.length_c   1.000
_cell.angle_alpha   90.00
_cell.angle_beta   90.00
_cell.angle_gamma   90.00
#
_symmetry.space_group_name_H-M   'P 1'
#
loop_
_entity.id
_entity.type
_entity.pdbx_description
1 polymer ?
#
loop_
_entity_poly.entity_id
_entity_poly.type
_entity_poly.pdbx_seq_one_letter_code
_entity_poly.pdbx_strand_id
1 'polypeptide(L)'
;MKKIINNPDQFVDEMVEGILLAHPDQVRTPGDDRRVLVRVDSPAPGRVGIVTGGGSGHLPLFKGYVGKGLCSGVAIGNVFSSPSVQQCADAAKAVDGGAGVLFLYGNYGGDVFNFDLAVDLLELDGIETRTVLGCDDVASQPKERAKDRRGVAGIFFAYKAAGAAAERGDSLDEVAAVAQKVVDNTATMGVGLSPTILPTTGAASFDLPEGEMEIGIGIHGEPGIHRGPLGTADEIADQILDSVIPDLGLGEGDRVAVLVNGLGATPLEELYLLYRRTHQRLEELGVVIERRYIGEYATSLEMAGGSISLLKVDDELLELLDAPAQSPFFREA
;
A
#
# COMPACT_ATOMS: atom_id res chain seq x y z
N MET A 1 -11.08 11.34 -23.25
CA MET A 1 -10.41 11.33 -21.94
C MET A 1 -10.19 12.76 -21.48
N LYS A 2 -10.45 13.07 -20.21
CA LYS A 2 -10.17 14.38 -19.60
C LYS A 2 -9.22 14.18 -18.43
N LYS A 3 -7.92 14.32 -18.65
CA LYS A 3 -6.86 14.21 -17.64
C LYS A 3 -5.89 15.39 -17.78
N ILE A 4 -5.29 15.82 -16.67
CA ILE A 4 -4.22 16.84 -16.68
C ILE A 4 -2.91 16.12 -16.97
N ILE A 5 -2.63 15.87 -18.24
CA ILE A 5 -1.43 15.20 -18.74
C ILE A 5 -0.94 15.88 -20.01
N ASN A 6 0.35 15.80 -20.30
CA ASN A 6 0.91 16.20 -21.58
C ASN A 6 0.89 15.01 -22.57
N ASN A 7 1.89 14.14 -22.50
CA ASN A 7 1.97 12.93 -23.31
C ASN A 7 1.65 11.72 -22.43
N PRO A 8 0.67 10.87 -22.78
CA PRO A 8 0.35 9.64 -22.03
C PRO A 8 1.55 8.73 -21.78
N ASP A 9 2.48 8.61 -22.73
CA ASP A 9 3.66 7.77 -22.61
C ASP A 9 4.72 8.34 -21.65
N GLN A 10 4.67 9.64 -21.37
CA GLN A 10 5.56 10.34 -20.44
C GLN A 10 4.91 10.57 -19.06
N PHE A 11 3.67 10.14 -18.88
CA PHE A 11 2.88 10.42 -17.68
C PHE A 11 3.61 10.11 -16.37
N VAL A 12 4.27 8.95 -16.30
CA VAL A 12 4.97 8.53 -15.08
C VAL A 12 6.29 9.31 -14.92
N ASP A 13 7.04 9.53 -15.99
CA ASP A 13 8.33 10.24 -15.93
C ASP A 13 8.13 11.71 -15.55
N GLU A 14 7.14 12.38 -16.15
CA GLU A 14 6.81 13.77 -15.81
C GLU A 14 6.26 13.90 -14.38
N MET A 15 5.46 12.93 -13.91
CA MET A 15 4.99 12.89 -12.52
C MET A 15 6.15 12.72 -11.54
N VAL A 16 7.09 11.80 -11.80
CA VAL A 16 8.27 11.58 -10.96
C VAL A 16 9.16 12.83 -10.94
N GLU A 17 9.38 13.48 -12.09
CA GLU A 17 10.09 14.76 -12.15
C GLU A 17 9.40 15.82 -11.28
N GLY A 18 8.07 15.92 -11.35
CA GLY A 18 7.29 16.82 -10.50
C GLY A 18 7.48 16.55 -9.00
N ILE A 19 7.52 15.28 -8.57
CA ILE A 19 7.79 14.90 -7.18
C ILE A 19 9.20 15.33 -6.75
N LEU A 20 10.20 15.07 -7.57
CA LEU A 20 11.60 15.45 -7.29
C LEU A 20 11.77 16.97 -7.18
N LEU A 21 11.10 17.74 -8.04
CA LEU A 21 11.14 19.20 -7.99
C LEU A 21 10.40 19.78 -6.78
N ALA A 22 9.32 19.13 -6.34
CA ALA A 22 8.53 19.56 -5.20
C ALA A 22 9.16 19.21 -3.84
N HIS A 23 9.94 18.10 -3.77
CA HIS A 23 10.47 17.54 -2.52
C HIS A 23 11.97 17.20 -2.59
N PRO A 24 12.83 18.15 -3.04
CA PRO A 24 14.26 17.90 -3.24
C PRO A 24 15.02 17.66 -1.92
N ASP A 25 14.42 18.01 -0.79
CA ASP A 25 14.93 17.84 0.56
C ASP A 25 14.54 16.48 1.19
N GLN A 26 13.66 15.71 0.56
CA GLN A 26 13.16 14.45 1.09
C GLN A 26 13.54 13.23 0.23
N VAL A 27 13.46 13.35 -1.09
CA VAL A 27 13.71 12.25 -2.02
C VAL A 27 14.67 12.65 -3.15
N ARG A 28 15.41 11.67 -3.67
CA ARG A 28 16.31 11.83 -4.80
C ARG A 28 16.36 10.57 -5.66
N THR A 29 16.88 10.67 -6.88
CA THR A 29 17.29 9.52 -7.69
C THR A 29 18.73 9.13 -7.32
N PRO A 30 19.06 7.83 -7.16
CA PRO A 30 20.41 7.40 -6.87
C PRO A 30 21.33 7.37 -8.09
N GLY A 31 20.78 7.36 -9.30
CA GLY A 31 21.47 7.29 -10.58
C GLY A 31 20.70 8.01 -11.68
N ASP A 32 20.90 7.60 -12.93
CA ASP A 32 20.29 8.23 -14.10
C ASP A 32 18.82 7.80 -14.32
N ASP A 33 18.43 6.62 -13.81
CA ASP A 33 17.05 6.15 -13.93
C ASP A 33 16.15 6.84 -12.89
N ARG A 34 15.27 7.73 -13.36
CA ARG A 34 14.30 8.43 -12.52
C ARG A 34 13.20 7.53 -11.96
N ARG A 35 13.08 6.28 -12.43
CA ARG A 35 12.14 5.28 -11.91
C ARG A 35 12.59 4.61 -10.62
N VAL A 36 13.73 5.06 -10.07
CA VAL A 36 14.20 4.70 -8.73
C VAL A 36 14.27 5.96 -7.88
N LEU A 37 13.51 6.00 -6.78
CA LEU A 37 13.59 7.05 -5.78
C LEU A 37 14.06 6.47 -4.44
N VAL A 38 14.90 7.23 -3.76
CA VAL A 38 15.36 6.91 -2.40
C VAL A 38 15.30 8.16 -1.53
N ARG A 39 15.28 7.97 -0.22
CA ARG A 39 15.43 9.06 0.74
C ARG A 39 16.74 9.81 0.47
N VAL A 40 16.78 11.11 0.71
CA VAL A 40 18.01 11.92 0.54
C VAL A 40 19.14 11.46 1.45
N ASP A 41 18.83 10.89 2.63
CA ASP A 41 19.78 10.37 3.62
C ASP A 41 20.09 8.86 3.45
N SER A 42 19.61 8.22 2.38
CA SER A 42 19.99 6.84 2.03
C SER A 42 21.35 6.80 1.32
N PRO A 43 22.15 5.73 1.52
CA PRO A 43 21.96 4.67 2.50
C PRO A 43 22.23 5.13 3.93
N ALA A 44 21.47 4.61 4.91
CA ALA A 44 21.71 4.87 6.32
C ALA A 44 22.65 3.79 6.91
N PRO A 45 23.91 4.11 7.27
CA PRO A 45 24.88 3.11 7.69
C PRO A 45 24.41 2.28 8.89
N GLY A 46 24.51 0.97 8.79
CA GLY A 46 24.16 0.01 9.84
C GLY A 46 22.66 -0.14 10.09
N ARG A 47 21.80 0.42 9.21
CA ARG A 47 20.35 0.25 9.27
C ARG A 47 19.83 -0.57 8.10
N VAL A 48 18.77 -1.28 8.33
CA VAL A 48 18.03 -2.02 7.31
C VAL A 48 17.43 -1.05 6.29
N GLY A 49 17.69 -1.26 5.01
CA GLY A 49 17.01 -0.58 3.92
C GLY A 49 15.66 -1.23 3.66
N ILE A 50 14.59 -0.45 3.48
CA ILE A 50 13.28 -0.98 3.07
C ILE A 50 12.97 -0.48 1.68
N VAL A 51 12.81 -1.40 0.73
CA VAL A 51 12.43 -1.11 -0.65
C VAL A 51 11.04 -1.61 -0.94
N THR A 52 10.21 -0.73 -1.43
CA THR A 52 8.91 -1.08 -2.01
C THR A 52 8.93 -0.88 -3.52
N GLY A 53 7.86 -1.26 -4.20
CA GLY A 53 7.69 -1.00 -5.62
C GLY A 53 6.40 -1.57 -6.17
N GLY A 54 6.10 -1.15 -7.37
CA GLY A 54 4.89 -1.53 -8.09
C GLY A 54 4.54 -0.53 -9.18
N GLY A 55 3.38 -0.72 -9.78
CA GLY A 55 2.85 0.14 -10.82
C GLY A 55 2.55 1.55 -10.32
N SER A 56 2.64 2.51 -11.23
CA SER A 56 2.11 3.87 -11.00
C SER A 56 0.58 3.87 -11.10
N GLY A 57 -0.04 4.91 -10.53
CA GLY A 57 -1.50 5.05 -10.47
C GLY A 57 -2.07 4.87 -9.07
N HIS A 58 -1.24 4.55 -8.08
CA HIS A 58 -1.68 4.22 -6.73
C HIS A 58 -1.25 5.23 -5.65
N LEU A 59 -0.81 6.44 -6.05
CA LEU A 59 -0.28 7.43 -5.12
C LEU A 59 -1.27 7.74 -3.98
N PRO A 60 -0.80 7.77 -2.69
CA PRO A 60 0.60 7.72 -2.25
C PRO A 60 1.25 6.34 -2.21
N LEU A 61 0.52 5.24 -2.39
CA LEU A 61 1.10 3.89 -2.33
C LEU A 61 2.39 3.80 -3.15
N PHE A 62 3.35 3.05 -2.63
CA PHE A 62 4.73 2.89 -3.06
C PHE A 62 5.54 4.19 -2.92
N LYS A 63 5.70 4.97 -3.98
CA LYS A 63 6.60 6.14 -4.03
C LYS A 63 6.28 7.25 -3.04
N GLY A 64 5.02 7.39 -2.65
CA GLY A 64 4.61 8.36 -1.65
C GLY A 64 5.04 8.02 -0.22
N TYR A 65 5.43 6.77 0.03
CA TYR A 65 5.90 6.32 1.34
C TYR A 65 7.43 6.19 1.44
N VAL A 66 8.18 6.77 0.49
CA VAL A 66 9.64 6.91 0.64
C VAL A 66 9.91 8.07 1.59
N GLY A 67 10.38 7.73 2.80
CA GLY A 67 10.57 8.71 3.87
C GLY A 67 11.07 8.10 5.17
N LYS A 68 11.45 8.95 6.11
CA LYS A 68 11.92 8.54 7.43
C LYS A 68 10.80 7.85 8.21
N GLY A 69 11.08 6.71 8.85
CA GLY A 69 10.09 5.91 9.57
C GLY A 69 9.12 5.16 8.65
N LEU A 70 9.45 5.05 7.36
CA LEU A 70 8.69 4.36 6.30
C LEU A 70 9.67 3.60 5.39
N CYS A 71 9.42 3.55 4.08
CA CYS A 71 10.33 2.94 3.13
C CYS A 71 11.57 3.82 2.87
N SER A 72 12.72 3.17 2.61
CA SER A 72 13.96 3.85 2.27
C SER A 72 14.07 4.15 0.77
N GLY A 73 13.43 3.33 -0.06
CA GLY A 73 13.44 3.48 -1.51
C GLY A 73 12.28 2.77 -2.21
N VAL A 74 12.13 3.06 -3.49
CA VAL A 74 11.06 2.52 -4.34
C VAL A 74 11.54 2.29 -5.77
N ALA A 75 11.11 1.17 -6.38
CA ALA A 75 11.16 0.92 -7.81
C ALA A 75 9.79 1.24 -8.43
N ILE A 76 9.75 2.05 -9.51
CA ILE A 76 8.52 2.65 -10.05
C ILE A 76 8.22 2.06 -11.43
N GLY A 77 7.15 1.29 -11.52
CA GLY A 77 6.62 0.78 -12.78
C GLY A 77 5.77 1.78 -13.56
N ASN A 78 5.41 1.40 -14.79
CA ASN A 78 4.41 2.13 -15.57
C ASN A 78 3.02 2.03 -14.90
N VAL A 79 2.03 2.72 -15.46
CA VAL A 79 0.66 2.65 -14.91
C VAL A 79 0.20 1.19 -14.88
N PHE A 80 -0.12 0.70 -13.67
CA PHE A 80 -0.58 -0.66 -13.38
C PHE A 80 0.35 -1.78 -13.89
N SER A 81 1.65 -1.49 -13.97
CA SER A 81 2.67 -2.44 -14.45
C SER A 81 3.87 -2.45 -13.51
N SER A 82 4.42 -3.62 -13.29
CA SER A 82 5.57 -3.82 -12.39
C SER A 82 6.82 -3.06 -12.86
N PRO A 83 7.69 -2.60 -11.93
CA PRO A 83 9.01 -2.09 -12.25
C PRO A 83 9.91 -3.20 -12.83
N SER A 84 10.97 -2.83 -13.55
CA SER A 84 11.93 -3.78 -14.08
C SER A 84 12.82 -4.38 -12.97
N VAL A 85 13.39 -5.55 -13.24
CA VAL A 85 14.38 -6.22 -12.36
C VAL A 85 15.52 -5.27 -11.99
N GLN A 86 16.03 -4.52 -12.99
CA GLN A 86 17.14 -3.58 -12.76
C GLN A 86 16.74 -2.46 -11.80
N GLN A 87 15.55 -1.89 -11.94
CA GLN A 87 15.03 -0.85 -11.04
C GLN A 87 14.89 -1.37 -9.61
N CYS A 88 14.42 -2.61 -9.43
CA CYS A 88 14.34 -3.25 -8.11
C CYS A 88 15.73 -3.42 -7.48
N ALA A 89 16.70 -3.92 -8.25
CA ALA A 89 18.08 -4.10 -7.79
C ALA A 89 18.77 -2.77 -7.50
N ASP A 90 18.61 -1.76 -8.35
CA ASP A 90 19.21 -0.43 -8.16
C ASP A 90 18.62 0.29 -6.93
N ALA A 91 17.33 0.14 -6.68
CA ALA A 91 16.70 0.65 -5.46
C ALA A 91 17.31 0.02 -4.20
N ALA A 92 17.49 -1.31 -4.20
CA ALA A 92 18.07 -2.03 -3.07
C ALA A 92 19.54 -1.63 -2.83
N LYS A 93 20.36 -1.61 -3.87
CA LYS A 93 21.78 -1.16 -3.78
C LYS A 93 21.90 0.25 -3.22
N ALA A 94 20.98 1.13 -3.59
CA ALA A 94 21.02 2.52 -3.18
C ALA A 94 20.59 2.76 -1.72
N VAL A 95 19.91 1.80 -1.10
CA VAL A 95 19.47 1.91 0.30
C VAL A 95 20.22 0.99 1.25
N ASP A 96 21.01 0.05 0.75
CA ASP A 96 21.80 -0.86 1.60
C ASP A 96 22.88 -0.11 2.36
N GLY A 97 22.72 -0.03 3.66
CA GLY A 97 23.68 0.53 4.63
C GLY A 97 24.59 -0.53 5.27
N GLY A 98 24.62 -1.75 4.75
CA GLY A 98 25.38 -2.87 5.27
C GLY A 98 24.66 -3.72 6.32
N ALA A 99 23.36 -3.45 6.56
CA ALA A 99 22.48 -4.25 7.43
C ALA A 99 21.45 -5.07 6.63
N GLY A 100 21.56 -5.08 5.30
CA GLY A 100 20.66 -5.76 4.39
C GLY A 100 19.41 -4.97 4.02
N VAL A 101 18.60 -5.55 3.15
CA VAL A 101 17.42 -4.91 2.54
C VAL A 101 16.18 -5.77 2.69
N LEU A 102 15.11 -5.18 3.21
CA LEU A 102 13.77 -5.74 3.18
C LEU A 102 13.04 -5.28 1.92
N PHE A 103 12.63 -6.21 1.06
CA PHE A 103 11.61 -5.97 0.03
C PHE A 103 10.21 -6.10 0.63
N LEU A 104 9.41 -5.03 0.53
CA LEU A 104 8.06 -4.97 1.09
C LEU A 104 7.11 -4.38 0.06
N TYR A 105 6.32 -5.21 -0.63
CA TYR A 105 5.45 -4.81 -1.73
C TYR A 105 4.20 -5.69 -1.82
N GLY A 106 3.24 -5.33 -2.67
CA GLY A 106 1.98 -6.08 -2.84
C GLY A 106 2.18 -7.38 -3.62
N ASN A 107 1.46 -8.43 -3.25
CA ASN A 107 1.54 -9.74 -3.89
C ASN A 107 0.84 -9.72 -5.27
N TYR A 108 1.60 -9.33 -6.30
CA TYR A 108 1.20 -9.39 -7.71
C TYR A 108 2.25 -10.13 -8.51
N GLY A 109 1.81 -11.02 -9.42
CA GLY A 109 2.71 -11.96 -10.09
C GLY A 109 3.87 -11.31 -10.85
N GLY A 110 3.65 -10.15 -11.47
CA GLY A 110 4.71 -9.41 -12.17
C GLY A 110 5.73 -8.81 -11.20
N ASP A 111 5.27 -8.25 -10.07
CA ASP A 111 6.16 -7.70 -9.05
C ASP A 111 6.97 -8.83 -8.40
N VAL A 112 6.32 -9.91 -7.97
CA VAL A 112 7.00 -11.08 -7.37
C VAL A 112 8.10 -11.58 -8.32
N PHE A 113 7.78 -11.79 -9.60
CA PHE A 113 8.76 -12.28 -10.58
C PHE A 113 9.98 -11.35 -10.72
N ASN A 114 9.75 -10.03 -10.81
CA ASN A 114 10.83 -9.07 -11.02
C ASN A 114 11.67 -8.83 -9.76
N PHE A 115 11.03 -8.81 -8.58
CA PHE A 115 11.75 -8.69 -7.31
C PHE A 115 12.54 -9.94 -6.96
N ASP A 116 12.02 -11.16 -7.23
CA ASP A 116 12.76 -12.41 -7.02
C ASP A 116 14.03 -12.46 -7.90
N LEU A 117 13.94 -12.06 -9.16
CA LEU A 117 15.13 -11.95 -10.03
C LEU A 117 16.11 -10.86 -9.54
N ALA A 118 15.61 -9.79 -8.93
CA ALA A 118 16.48 -8.78 -8.31
C ALA A 118 17.19 -9.32 -7.06
N VAL A 119 16.55 -10.18 -6.27
CA VAL A 119 17.19 -10.89 -5.14
C VAL A 119 18.39 -11.71 -5.63
N ASP A 120 18.24 -12.49 -6.72
CA ASP A 120 19.34 -13.26 -7.30
C ASP A 120 20.52 -12.38 -7.71
N LEU A 121 20.27 -11.18 -8.27
CA LEU A 121 21.32 -10.23 -8.62
C LEU A 121 22.03 -9.65 -7.39
N LEU A 122 21.28 -9.35 -6.33
CA LEU A 122 21.81 -8.78 -5.09
C LEU A 122 22.63 -9.79 -4.28
N GLU A 123 22.27 -11.08 -4.34
CA GLU A 123 23.05 -12.15 -3.73
C GLU A 123 24.47 -12.23 -4.35
N LEU A 124 24.61 -12.02 -5.68
CA LEU A 124 25.90 -11.96 -6.35
C LEU A 124 26.76 -10.77 -5.89
N ASP A 125 26.10 -9.68 -5.47
CA ASP A 125 26.76 -8.49 -4.92
C ASP A 125 27.00 -8.57 -3.39
N GLY A 126 26.58 -9.68 -2.75
CA GLY A 126 26.72 -9.91 -1.31
C GLY A 126 25.77 -9.10 -0.43
N ILE A 127 24.65 -8.62 -0.98
CA ILE A 127 23.62 -7.91 -0.23
C ILE A 127 22.59 -8.90 0.28
N GLU A 128 22.44 -8.98 1.59
CA GLU A 128 21.44 -9.84 2.22
C GLU A 128 20.04 -9.22 2.08
N THR A 129 19.06 -10.05 1.70
CA THR A 129 17.68 -9.60 1.49
C THR A 129 16.67 -10.47 2.21
N ARG A 130 15.52 -9.87 2.54
CA ARG A 130 14.28 -10.57 2.93
C ARG A 130 13.13 -9.99 2.11
N THR A 131 12.11 -10.80 1.87
CA THR A 131 10.89 -10.39 1.17
C THR A 131 9.67 -10.63 2.04
N VAL A 132 8.83 -9.61 2.18
CA VAL A 132 7.49 -9.72 2.79
C VAL A 132 6.47 -9.16 1.79
N LEU A 133 5.44 -9.96 1.51
CA LEU A 133 4.37 -9.62 0.56
C LEU A 133 3.13 -9.15 1.29
N GLY A 134 2.59 -7.98 0.91
CA GLY A 134 1.25 -7.56 1.31
C GLY A 134 0.21 -8.48 0.72
N CYS A 135 -0.64 -9.08 1.56
CA CYS A 135 -1.64 -10.09 1.20
C CYS A 135 -2.98 -9.83 1.91
N ASP A 136 -3.38 -8.57 1.99
CA ASP A 136 -4.49 -8.13 2.85
C ASP A 136 -5.88 -8.20 2.20
N ASP A 137 -6.01 -8.36 0.87
CA ASP A 137 -7.29 -8.35 0.16
C ASP A 137 -8.07 -9.67 0.34
N VAL A 138 -9.01 -9.66 1.28
CA VAL A 138 -9.82 -10.86 1.62
C VAL A 138 -10.77 -11.29 0.51
N ALA A 139 -11.09 -10.41 -0.44
CA ALA A 139 -11.96 -10.73 -1.57
C ALA A 139 -11.24 -11.59 -2.63
N SER A 140 -9.91 -11.54 -2.69
CA SER A 140 -9.16 -12.17 -3.77
C SER A 140 -8.91 -13.67 -3.57
N GLN A 141 -8.83 -14.14 -2.31
CA GLN A 141 -8.66 -15.56 -1.97
C GLN A 141 -9.24 -15.86 -0.57
N PRO A 142 -9.72 -17.09 -0.32
CA PRO A 142 -10.20 -17.49 0.98
C PRO A 142 -9.07 -17.53 2.03
N LYS A 143 -9.45 -17.61 3.31
CA LYS A 143 -8.50 -17.54 4.45
C LYS A 143 -7.43 -18.64 4.41
N GLU A 144 -7.78 -19.84 3.98
CA GLU A 144 -6.87 -20.98 3.84
C GLU A 144 -5.75 -20.73 2.82
N ARG A 145 -5.97 -19.76 1.94
CA ARG A 145 -5.03 -19.30 0.92
C ARG A 145 -4.65 -17.83 1.09
N ALA A 146 -4.63 -17.32 2.31
CA ALA A 146 -4.34 -15.92 2.58
C ALA A 146 -3.02 -15.42 1.97
N LYS A 147 -2.00 -16.28 1.90
CA LYS A 147 -0.70 -15.96 1.27
C LYS A 147 -0.79 -15.71 -0.25
N ASP A 148 -1.85 -16.17 -0.90
CA ASP A 148 -2.07 -15.98 -2.34
C ASP A 148 -2.95 -14.75 -2.62
N ARG A 149 -3.36 -14.02 -1.60
CA ARG A 149 -4.17 -12.80 -1.73
C ARG A 149 -3.37 -11.66 -2.35
N ARG A 150 -4.07 -10.74 -3.00
CA ARG A 150 -3.51 -9.47 -3.47
C ARG A 150 -3.15 -8.58 -2.27
N GLY A 151 -2.14 -7.73 -2.44
CA GLY A 151 -1.82 -6.66 -1.50
C GLY A 151 -2.47 -5.34 -1.94
N VAL A 152 -3.21 -4.69 -1.04
CA VAL A 152 -3.92 -3.43 -1.30
C VAL A 152 -3.61 -2.40 -0.19
N ALA A 153 -4.58 -1.62 0.26
CA ALA A 153 -4.33 -0.48 1.16
C ALA A 153 -3.69 -0.85 2.51
N GLY A 154 -3.94 -2.06 3.02
CA GLY A 154 -3.42 -2.49 4.32
C GLY A 154 -1.89 -2.59 4.40
N ILE A 155 -1.18 -2.66 3.28
CA ILE A 155 0.29 -2.64 3.25
C ILE A 155 0.88 -1.34 3.84
N PHE A 156 0.11 -0.25 3.88
CA PHE A 156 0.48 0.98 4.57
C PHE A 156 0.89 0.74 6.03
N PHE A 157 0.16 -0.09 6.76
CA PHE A 157 0.50 -0.44 8.13
C PHE A 157 1.87 -1.13 8.22
N ALA A 158 2.18 -2.00 7.25
CA ALA A 158 3.47 -2.69 7.21
C ALA A 158 4.63 -1.72 6.93
N TYR A 159 4.44 -0.74 6.03
CA TYR A 159 5.45 0.31 5.81
C TYR A 159 5.72 1.10 7.08
N LYS A 160 4.66 1.45 7.83
CA LYS A 160 4.77 2.24 9.05
C LYS A 160 5.49 1.46 10.16
N ALA A 161 5.08 0.23 10.41
CA ALA A 161 5.66 -0.59 11.47
C ALA A 161 7.10 -1.03 11.14
N ALA A 162 7.35 -1.54 9.93
CA ALA A 162 8.69 -1.94 9.51
C ALA A 162 9.65 -0.75 9.43
N GLY A 163 9.18 0.42 8.94
CA GLY A 163 9.97 1.65 8.91
C GLY A 163 10.38 2.10 10.30
N ALA A 164 9.48 2.03 11.28
CA ALA A 164 9.76 2.35 12.68
C ALA A 164 10.78 1.36 13.30
N ALA A 165 10.64 0.05 13.03
CA ALA A 165 11.56 -0.98 13.50
C ALA A 165 12.98 -0.76 12.92
N ALA A 166 13.08 -0.45 11.62
CA ALA A 166 14.36 -0.13 10.97
C ALA A 166 14.99 1.15 11.56
N GLU A 167 14.21 2.20 11.84
CA GLU A 167 14.71 3.43 12.49
C GLU A 167 15.11 3.18 13.95
N ARG A 168 14.49 2.24 14.65
CA ARG A 168 14.88 1.78 15.99
C ARG A 168 16.24 1.05 15.98
N GLY A 169 16.65 0.50 14.84
CA GLY A 169 17.93 -0.20 14.65
C GLY A 169 17.83 -1.71 14.78
N ASP A 170 16.65 -2.25 14.57
CA ASP A 170 16.41 -3.70 14.57
C ASP A 170 17.15 -4.38 13.40
N SER A 171 17.49 -5.66 13.55
CA SER A 171 18.11 -6.47 12.52
C SER A 171 17.17 -6.74 11.35
N LEU A 172 17.72 -7.17 10.20
CA LEU A 172 16.92 -7.51 9.01
C LEU A 172 15.82 -8.54 9.31
N ASP A 173 16.14 -9.57 10.08
CA ASP A 173 15.18 -10.61 10.45
C ASP A 173 14.08 -10.05 11.37
N GLU A 174 14.40 -9.18 12.33
CA GLU A 174 13.42 -8.55 13.22
C GLU A 174 12.50 -7.58 12.44
N VAL A 175 13.06 -6.75 11.56
CA VAL A 175 12.25 -5.84 10.70
C VAL A 175 11.32 -6.65 9.79
N ALA A 176 11.81 -7.74 9.19
CA ALA A 176 10.99 -8.63 8.38
C ALA A 176 9.89 -9.32 9.21
N ALA A 177 10.20 -9.75 10.42
CA ALA A 177 9.22 -10.36 11.33
C ALA A 177 8.11 -9.37 11.73
N VAL A 178 8.45 -8.10 12.00
CA VAL A 178 7.47 -7.03 12.25
C VAL A 178 6.57 -6.82 11.03
N ALA A 179 7.15 -6.70 9.83
CA ALA A 179 6.38 -6.55 8.59
C ALA A 179 5.43 -7.73 8.38
N GLN A 180 5.90 -8.96 8.57
CA GLN A 180 5.10 -10.18 8.42
C GLN A 180 3.98 -10.24 9.46
N LYS A 181 4.27 -9.86 10.72
CA LYS A 181 3.26 -9.78 11.79
C LYS A 181 2.14 -8.82 11.43
N VAL A 182 2.45 -7.67 10.83
CA VAL A 182 1.43 -6.74 10.34
C VAL A 182 0.61 -7.37 9.22
N VAL A 183 1.25 -7.97 8.22
CA VAL A 183 0.55 -8.61 7.09
C VAL A 183 -0.38 -9.72 7.57
N ASP A 184 0.08 -10.57 8.49
CA ASP A 184 -0.71 -11.70 9.03
C ASP A 184 -1.92 -11.25 9.87
N ASN A 185 -1.93 -10.01 10.36
CA ASN A 185 -2.98 -9.44 11.21
C ASN A 185 -3.77 -8.32 10.51
N THR A 186 -3.62 -8.15 9.19
CA THR A 186 -4.34 -7.14 8.40
C THR A 186 -5.32 -7.80 7.43
N ALA A 187 -6.53 -7.28 7.37
CA ALA A 187 -7.53 -7.65 6.38
C ALA A 187 -8.16 -6.40 5.77
N THR A 188 -8.34 -6.42 4.45
CA THR A 188 -8.88 -5.31 3.66
C THR A 188 -9.91 -5.82 2.68
N MET A 189 -10.96 -5.04 2.44
CA MET A 189 -11.85 -5.19 1.29
C MET A 189 -12.27 -3.83 0.77
N GLY A 190 -12.43 -3.72 -0.55
CA GLY A 190 -12.85 -2.50 -1.23
C GLY A 190 -14.21 -2.58 -1.90
N VAL A 191 -14.71 -1.42 -2.32
CA VAL A 191 -15.85 -1.25 -3.21
C VAL A 191 -15.47 -0.32 -4.35
N GLY A 192 -15.84 -0.65 -5.58
CA GLY A 192 -15.72 0.20 -6.76
C GLY A 192 -17.08 0.77 -7.16
N LEU A 193 -17.11 2.07 -7.47
CA LEU A 193 -18.31 2.81 -7.88
C LEU A 193 -18.20 3.34 -9.31
N SER A 194 -16.97 3.51 -9.82
CA SER A 194 -16.70 3.82 -11.23
C SER A 194 -15.29 3.38 -11.60
N PRO A 195 -15.03 3.03 -12.88
CA PRO A 195 -13.69 2.69 -13.33
C PRO A 195 -12.77 3.94 -13.40
N THR A 196 -11.46 3.69 -13.39
CA THR A 196 -10.48 4.66 -13.84
C THR A 196 -10.27 4.58 -15.36
N ILE A 197 -9.80 5.67 -15.95
CA ILE A 197 -9.43 5.72 -17.38
C ILE A 197 -7.92 5.65 -17.52
N LEU A 198 -7.43 4.62 -18.19
CA LEU A 198 -6.00 4.41 -18.38
C LEU A 198 -5.40 5.52 -19.27
N PRO A 199 -4.34 6.21 -18.86
CA PRO A 199 -3.77 7.33 -19.62
C PRO A 199 -3.31 6.95 -21.03
N THR A 200 -2.69 5.78 -21.18
CA THR A 200 -2.09 5.33 -22.45
C THR A 200 -3.12 4.88 -23.48
N THR A 201 -4.20 4.23 -23.06
CA THR A 201 -5.21 3.69 -23.96
C THR A 201 -6.47 4.54 -24.06
N GLY A 202 -6.74 5.38 -23.05
CA GLY A 202 -8.01 6.10 -22.90
C GLY A 202 -9.20 5.18 -22.61
N ALA A 203 -8.95 3.91 -22.34
CA ALA A 203 -9.98 2.92 -22.01
C ALA A 203 -10.26 2.89 -20.50
N ALA A 204 -11.49 2.51 -20.13
CA ALA A 204 -11.85 2.21 -18.75
C ALA A 204 -11.15 0.92 -18.29
N SER A 205 -10.76 0.86 -17.00
CA SER A 205 -10.11 -0.32 -16.42
C SER A 205 -11.05 -1.52 -16.27
N PHE A 206 -12.34 -1.26 -16.10
CA PHE A 206 -13.41 -2.26 -16.07
C PHE A 206 -14.73 -1.62 -16.52
N ASP A 207 -15.79 -2.40 -16.64
CA ASP A 207 -17.13 -1.93 -16.96
C ASP A 207 -18.04 -2.07 -15.74
N LEU A 208 -18.72 -0.98 -15.37
CA LEU A 208 -19.69 -0.93 -14.27
C LEU A 208 -20.88 -0.06 -14.69
N PRO A 209 -22.10 -0.62 -14.83
CA PRO A 209 -23.29 0.14 -15.17
C PRO A 209 -23.60 1.23 -14.15
N GLU A 210 -24.26 2.30 -14.62
CA GLU A 210 -24.76 3.37 -13.73
C GLU A 210 -25.74 2.80 -12.71
N GLY A 211 -25.58 3.19 -11.42
CA GLY A 211 -26.40 2.71 -10.31
C GLY A 211 -25.99 1.34 -9.76
N GLU A 212 -24.87 0.77 -10.22
CA GLU A 212 -24.29 -0.44 -9.67
C GLU A 212 -23.00 -0.15 -8.90
N MET A 213 -22.62 -1.09 -8.03
CA MET A 213 -21.35 -1.14 -7.33
C MET A 213 -20.75 -2.52 -7.41
N GLU A 214 -19.44 -2.63 -7.20
CA GLU A 214 -18.73 -3.92 -7.14
C GLU A 214 -17.94 -4.04 -5.83
N ILE A 215 -18.37 -4.97 -4.97
CA ILE A 215 -17.72 -5.29 -3.69
C ILE A 215 -16.55 -6.25 -3.92
N GLY A 216 -15.40 -5.95 -3.29
CA GLY A 216 -14.19 -6.75 -3.39
C GLY A 216 -13.39 -6.49 -4.66
N ILE A 217 -13.63 -5.37 -5.35
CA ILE A 217 -12.86 -4.99 -6.53
C ILE A 217 -11.37 -4.81 -6.18
N GLY A 218 -10.50 -5.26 -7.08
CA GLY A 218 -9.07 -5.05 -6.95
C GLY A 218 -8.62 -3.64 -7.36
N ILE A 219 -7.41 -3.28 -6.96
CA ILE A 219 -6.85 -1.93 -7.15
C ILE A 219 -6.59 -1.59 -8.63
N HIS A 220 -6.51 -2.58 -9.53
CA HIS A 220 -6.38 -2.37 -10.98
C HIS A 220 -7.74 -2.54 -11.72
N GLY A 221 -8.83 -2.77 -10.97
CA GLY A 221 -10.13 -3.11 -11.54
C GLY A 221 -10.33 -4.61 -11.75
N GLU A 222 -9.58 -5.46 -11.04
CA GLU A 222 -9.81 -6.91 -11.04
C GLU A 222 -11.20 -7.21 -10.45
N PRO A 223 -11.95 -8.17 -11.03
CA PRO A 223 -13.31 -8.47 -10.59
C PRO A 223 -13.40 -8.73 -9.09
N GLY A 224 -14.44 -8.17 -8.48
CA GLY A 224 -14.79 -8.41 -7.09
C GLY A 224 -15.56 -9.71 -6.86
N ILE A 225 -16.18 -9.82 -5.70
CA ILE A 225 -16.96 -11.00 -5.28
C ILE A 225 -18.46 -10.81 -5.50
N HIS A 226 -18.94 -9.57 -5.60
CA HIS A 226 -20.35 -9.27 -5.79
C HIS A 226 -20.55 -7.95 -6.53
N ARG A 227 -21.36 -8.00 -7.61
CA ARG A 227 -21.84 -6.83 -8.32
C ARG A 227 -23.35 -6.72 -8.13
N GLY A 228 -23.86 -5.54 -7.84
CA GLY A 228 -25.28 -5.30 -7.63
C GLY A 228 -25.62 -3.82 -7.53
N PRO A 229 -26.88 -3.48 -7.22
CA PRO A 229 -27.32 -2.09 -7.06
C PRO A 229 -26.49 -1.34 -6.03
N LEU A 230 -26.29 -0.04 -6.26
CA LEU A 230 -25.59 0.84 -5.32
C LEU A 230 -26.35 0.87 -3.98
N GLY A 231 -25.67 0.48 -2.92
CA GLY A 231 -26.17 0.55 -1.55
C GLY A 231 -25.92 1.91 -0.90
N THR A 232 -26.49 2.11 0.28
CA THR A 232 -26.14 3.23 1.17
C THR A 232 -24.73 3.05 1.75
N ALA A 233 -24.14 4.10 2.28
CA ALA A 233 -22.82 4.03 2.91
C ALA A 233 -22.77 3.00 4.06
N ASP A 234 -23.85 2.89 4.84
CA ASP A 234 -23.94 1.92 5.93
C ASP A 234 -24.02 0.47 5.39
N GLU A 235 -24.79 0.22 4.33
CA GLU A 235 -24.86 -1.10 3.68
C GLU A 235 -23.54 -1.51 3.02
N ILE A 236 -22.83 -0.56 2.40
CA ILE A 236 -21.50 -0.79 1.83
C ILE A 236 -20.50 -1.16 2.94
N ALA A 237 -20.45 -0.36 4.01
CA ALA A 237 -19.56 -0.65 5.14
C ALA A 237 -19.88 -2.00 5.79
N ASP A 238 -21.16 -2.34 5.96
CA ASP A 238 -21.59 -3.62 6.51
C ASP A 238 -21.13 -4.80 5.64
N GLN A 239 -21.30 -4.74 4.32
CA GLN A 239 -20.85 -5.80 3.40
C GLN A 239 -19.33 -6.01 3.46
N ILE A 240 -18.56 -4.93 3.55
CA ILE A 240 -17.11 -5.00 3.70
C ILE A 240 -16.74 -5.64 5.05
N LEU A 241 -17.31 -5.16 6.14
CA LEU A 241 -17.00 -5.60 7.49
C LEU A 241 -17.47 -7.04 7.78
N ASP A 242 -18.54 -7.50 7.15
CA ASP A 242 -19.00 -8.90 7.22
C ASP A 242 -17.98 -9.90 6.65
N SER A 243 -17.03 -9.43 5.85
CA SER A 243 -15.90 -10.23 5.37
C SER A 243 -14.63 -10.02 6.20
N VAL A 244 -14.30 -8.77 6.51
CA VAL A 244 -13.02 -8.41 7.18
C VAL A 244 -13.00 -8.82 8.65
N ILE A 245 -14.10 -8.62 9.40
CA ILE A 245 -14.17 -8.94 10.83
C ILE A 245 -14.01 -10.45 11.10
N PRO A 246 -14.74 -11.36 10.42
CA PRO A 246 -14.57 -12.79 10.62
C PRO A 246 -13.20 -13.30 10.14
N ASP A 247 -12.63 -12.69 9.09
CA ASP A 247 -11.31 -13.08 8.60
C ASP A 247 -10.22 -12.88 9.65
N LEU A 248 -10.26 -11.75 10.37
CA LEU A 248 -9.36 -11.48 11.49
C LEU A 248 -9.76 -12.21 12.79
N GLY A 249 -10.98 -12.76 12.86
CA GLY A 249 -11.50 -13.38 14.07
C GLY A 249 -11.64 -12.38 15.22
N LEU A 250 -12.10 -11.14 14.90
CA LEU A 250 -12.25 -10.07 15.89
C LEU A 250 -13.44 -10.33 16.81
N GLY A 251 -13.26 -10.03 18.10
CA GLY A 251 -14.28 -10.12 19.12
C GLY A 251 -14.04 -9.15 20.29
N GLU A 252 -14.86 -9.26 21.34
CA GLU A 252 -14.82 -8.37 22.50
C GLU A 252 -13.41 -8.31 23.11
N GLY A 253 -12.93 -7.10 23.35
CA GLY A 253 -11.62 -6.82 23.92
C GLY A 253 -10.45 -6.79 22.92
N ASP A 254 -10.65 -7.20 21.67
CA ASP A 254 -9.63 -7.05 20.64
C ASP A 254 -9.39 -5.57 20.32
N ARG A 255 -8.16 -5.23 19.92
CA ARG A 255 -7.70 -3.87 19.63
C ARG A 255 -7.33 -3.75 18.15
N VAL A 256 -7.75 -2.69 17.47
CA VAL A 256 -7.49 -2.51 16.04
C VAL A 256 -7.00 -1.11 15.69
N ALA A 257 -6.21 -1.02 14.63
CA ALA A 257 -6.08 0.18 13.81
C ALA A 257 -7.03 0.07 12.60
N VAL A 258 -7.72 1.17 12.30
CA VAL A 258 -8.68 1.26 11.18
C VAL A 258 -8.11 2.18 10.11
N LEU A 259 -8.14 1.74 8.86
CA LEU A 259 -7.87 2.56 7.69
C LEU A 259 -9.12 2.57 6.79
N VAL A 260 -9.69 3.75 6.57
CA VAL A 260 -10.72 3.98 5.54
C VAL A 260 -10.06 4.75 4.41
N ASN A 261 -9.90 4.08 3.29
CA ASN A 261 -9.11 4.53 2.17
C ASN A 261 -9.98 4.84 0.96
N GLY A 262 -9.78 6.01 0.35
CA GLY A 262 -10.36 6.36 -0.94
C GLY A 262 -9.56 5.79 -2.11
N LEU A 263 -10.23 5.59 -3.25
CA LEU A 263 -9.59 5.06 -4.47
C LEU A 263 -9.19 6.15 -5.48
N GLY A 264 -9.31 7.43 -5.11
CA GLY A 264 -8.80 8.57 -5.87
C GLY A 264 -9.87 9.58 -6.32
N ALA A 265 -11.15 9.19 -6.43
CA ALA A 265 -12.23 10.09 -6.82
C ALA A 265 -13.35 10.21 -5.78
N THR A 266 -13.22 9.56 -4.64
CA THR A 266 -14.24 9.60 -3.58
C THR A 266 -13.95 10.77 -2.63
N PRO A 267 -14.90 11.70 -2.43
CA PRO A 267 -14.73 12.79 -1.48
C PRO A 267 -14.46 12.32 -0.05
N LEU A 268 -13.66 13.08 0.69
CA LEU A 268 -13.32 12.75 2.07
C LEU A 268 -14.56 12.62 2.97
N GLU A 269 -15.61 13.40 2.71
CA GLU A 269 -16.89 13.35 3.41
C GLU A 269 -17.52 11.94 3.34
N GLU A 270 -17.44 11.29 2.18
CA GLU A 270 -18.01 9.94 1.99
C GLU A 270 -17.17 8.89 2.74
N LEU A 271 -15.85 9.06 2.81
CA LEU A 271 -14.98 8.19 3.61
C LEU A 271 -15.32 8.29 5.12
N TYR A 272 -15.72 9.48 5.62
CA TYR A 272 -16.18 9.63 6.99
C TYR A 272 -17.55 8.97 7.23
N LEU A 273 -18.42 8.84 6.22
CA LEU A 273 -19.64 8.05 6.34
C LEU A 273 -19.33 6.56 6.50
N LEU A 274 -18.39 6.01 5.70
CA LEU A 274 -17.91 4.64 5.86
C LEU A 274 -17.26 4.43 7.24
N TYR A 275 -16.42 5.38 7.68
CA TYR A 275 -15.81 5.30 9.02
C TYR A 275 -16.85 5.33 10.14
N ARG A 276 -17.89 6.19 10.04
CA ARG A 276 -18.96 6.24 11.04
C ARG A 276 -19.59 4.87 11.27
N ARG A 277 -19.95 4.17 10.18
CA ARG A 277 -20.55 2.84 10.28
C ARG A 277 -19.52 1.80 10.76
N THR A 278 -18.29 1.87 10.31
CA THR A 278 -17.19 1.00 10.79
C THR A 278 -17.03 1.12 12.31
N HIS A 279 -17.01 2.35 12.83
CA HIS A 279 -16.91 2.59 14.27
C HIS A 279 -18.08 1.93 15.04
N GLN A 280 -19.31 2.13 14.60
CA GLN A 280 -20.49 1.55 15.24
C GLN A 280 -20.43 0.02 15.28
N ARG A 281 -20.06 -0.63 14.17
CA ARG A 281 -19.94 -2.08 14.08
C ARG A 281 -18.86 -2.65 15.01
N LEU A 282 -17.72 -1.98 15.13
CA LEU A 282 -16.64 -2.40 16.02
C LEU A 282 -17.01 -2.17 17.49
N GLU A 283 -17.68 -1.05 17.80
CA GLU A 283 -18.19 -0.75 19.14
C GLU A 283 -19.26 -1.78 19.58
N GLU A 284 -20.21 -2.14 18.71
CA GLU A 284 -21.22 -3.17 18.95
C GLU A 284 -20.60 -4.55 19.26
N LEU A 285 -19.42 -4.84 18.72
CA LEU A 285 -18.65 -6.07 18.97
C LEU A 285 -17.73 -5.98 20.21
N GLY A 286 -17.62 -4.82 20.85
CA GLY A 286 -16.69 -4.60 21.94
C GLY A 286 -15.23 -4.53 21.51
N VAL A 287 -14.94 -4.25 20.24
CA VAL A 287 -13.59 -4.07 19.68
C VAL A 287 -13.13 -2.64 19.92
N VAL A 288 -11.91 -2.45 20.40
CA VAL A 288 -11.32 -1.14 20.72
C VAL A 288 -10.58 -0.58 19.52
N ILE A 289 -10.95 0.61 19.06
CA ILE A 289 -10.26 1.31 17.97
C ILE A 289 -9.13 2.18 18.57
N GLU A 290 -7.89 1.76 18.38
CA GLU A 290 -6.71 2.46 18.89
C GLU A 290 -6.22 3.55 17.94
N ARG A 291 -6.17 3.29 16.63
CA ARG A 291 -5.69 4.25 15.61
C ARG A 291 -6.66 4.33 14.44
N ARG A 292 -6.71 5.51 13.81
CA ARG A 292 -7.65 5.84 12.74
C ARG A 292 -6.93 6.59 11.63
N TYR A 293 -7.01 6.05 10.42
CA TYR A 293 -6.47 6.65 9.21
C TYR A 293 -7.61 6.77 8.21
N ILE A 294 -7.92 7.99 7.75
CA ILE A 294 -9.05 8.24 6.84
C ILE A 294 -8.58 9.20 5.76
N GLY A 295 -8.62 8.78 4.51
CA GLY A 295 -8.14 9.58 3.38
C GLY A 295 -7.66 8.72 2.22
N GLU A 296 -6.78 9.28 1.39
CA GLU A 296 -6.16 8.62 0.25
C GLU A 296 -4.82 8.00 0.67
N TYR A 297 -4.75 6.68 0.76
CA TYR A 297 -3.55 5.92 1.16
C TYR A 297 -3.06 4.98 0.06
N ALA A 298 -3.98 4.43 -0.72
CA ALA A 298 -3.71 3.55 -1.86
C ALA A 298 -4.83 3.74 -2.88
N THR A 299 -4.55 4.50 -3.95
CA THR A 299 -5.57 4.86 -4.94
C THR A 299 -5.50 3.97 -6.18
N SER A 300 -6.41 4.21 -7.10
CA SER A 300 -6.42 3.65 -8.46
C SER A 300 -6.73 4.77 -9.46
N LEU A 301 -5.77 5.69 -9.61
CA LEU A 301 -5.94 6.94 -10.35
C LEU A 301 -7.20 7.70 -9.86
N GLU A 302 -8.21 7.86 -10.74
CA GLU A 302 -9.50 8.48 -10.43
C GLU A 302 -10.64 7.47 -10.29
N MET A 303 -10.40 6.26 -9.85
CA MET A 303 -11.47 5.32 -9.51
C MET A 303 -12.32 5.87 -8.37
N ALA A 304 -13.63 5.91 -8.54
CA ALA A 304 -14.53 6.17 -7.43
C ALA A 304 -14.75 4.88 -6.63
N GLY A 305 -14.72 4.99 -5.33
CA GLY A 305 -14.84 3.88 -4.40
C GLY A 305 -13.97 4.06 -3.17
N GLY A 306 -13.91 3.05 -2.35
CA GLY A 306 -13.11 3.06 -1.13
C GLY A 306 -12.84 1.66 -0.61
N SER A 307 -12.04 1.57 0.43
CA SER A 307 -11.76 0.32 1.14
C SER A 307 -11.70 0.53 2.64
N ILE A 308 -11.96 -0.54 3.39
CA ILE A 308 -11.78 -0.58 4.84
C ILE A 308 -10.75 -1.65 5.12
N SER A 309 -9.67 -1.26 5.81
CA SER A 309 -8.66 -2.16 6.33
C SER A 309 -8.70 -2.15 7.86
N LEU A 310 -8.61 -3.32 8.46
CA LEU A 310 -8.44 -3.48 9.88
C LEU A 310 -7.12 -4.20 10.14
N LEU A 311 -6.31 -3.64 11.04
CA LEU A 311 -5.12 -4.30 11.58
C LEU A 311 -5.37 -4.63 13.05
N LYS A 312 -5.35 -5.91 13.42
CA LYS A 312 -5.36 -6.32 14.83
C LYS A 312 -4.00 -5.98 15.46
N VAL A 313 -4.01 -5.21 16.56
CA VAL A 313 -2.79 -4.66 17.16
C VAL A 313 -2.56 -5.18 18.58
N ASP A 314 -1.29 -5.32 18.94
CA ASP A 314 -0.79 -5.46 20.29
C ASP A 314 0.02 -4.22 20.70
N ASP A 315 0.64 -4.22 21.87
CA ASP A 315 1.39 -3.08 22.40
C ASP A 315 2.61 -2.76 21.54
N GLU A 316 3.30 -3.76 21.00
CA GLU A 316 4.45 -3.55 20.10
C GLU A 316 4.03 -2.87 18.80
N LEU A 317 2.99 -3.37 18.14
CA LEU A 317 2.51 -2.76 16.89
C LEU A 317 1.98 -1.35 17.12
N LEU A 318 1.36 -1.07 18.26
CA LEU A 318 0.92 0.29 18.60
C LEU A 318 2.11 1.24 18.79
N GLU A 319 3.16 0.82 19.51
CA GLU A 319 4.38 1.62 19.66
C GLU A 319 5.00 1.94 18.30
N LEU A 320 5.05 0.95 17.39
CA LEU A 320 5.61 1.13 16.05
C LEU A 320 4.71 2.01 15.14
N LEU A 321 3.39 1.92 15.28
CA LEU A 321 2.46 2.80 14.57
C LEU A 321 2.53 4.25 15.06
N ASP A 322 2.82 4.46 16.35
CA ASP A 322 2.95 5.78 16.95
C ASP A 322 4.31 6.44 16.70
N ALA A 323 5.30 5.67 16.26
CA ALA A 323 6.63 6.20 16.00
C ALA A 323 6.59 7.29 14.91
N PRO A 324 7.42 8.36 15.02
CA PRO A 324 7.44 9.43 14.03
C PRO A 324 7.74 8.93 12.62
N ALA A 325 7.03 9.47 11.64
CA ALA A 325 7.25 9.16 10.22
C ALA A 325 7.04 10.40 9.35
N GLN A 326 7.84 10.53 8.29
CA GLN A 326 7.72 11.65 7.37
C GLN A 326 8.14 11.26 5.96
N SER A 327 7.24 11.47 5.01
CA SER A 327 7.49 11.43 3.57
C SER A 327 6.83 12.63 2.89
N PRO A 328 6.99 12.83 1.58
CA PRO A 328 6.27 13.87 0.84
C PRO A 328 4.74 13.85 0.99
N PHE A 329 4.16 12.68 1.26
CA PHE A 329 2.70 12.49 1.25
C PHE A 329 2.12 12.03 2.59
N PHE A 330 2.97 11.74 3.58
CA PHE A 330 2.52 11.27 4.89
C PHE A 330 3.38 11.85 6.01
N ARG A 331 2.73 12.22 7.12
CA ARG A 331 3.41 12.69 8.32
C ARG A 331 2.70 12.21 9.57
N GLU A 332 3.47 11.56 10.45
CA GLU A 332 3.12 11.24 11.84
C GLU A 332 4.16 11.93 12.74
N ALA A 333 3.72 12.63 13.81
CA ALA A 333 4.59 13.50 14.62
C ALA A 333 5.13 12.79 15.85
#